data_b4689ce9ad738a5959d305cbccc18fe2
#
_entry.id   b4689ce9ad738a5959d305cbccc18fe2
#
_cell.length_a   1.000
_cell.length_b   1.000
_cell.length_c   1.000
_cell.angle_alpha   90.00
_cell.angle_beta   90.00
_cell.angle_gamma   90.00
#
_symmetry.space_group_name_H-M   'P 1'
#
loop_
_entity.id
_entity.type
_entity.pdbx_description
1 polymer ?
#
loop_
_entity_poly.entity_id
_entity_poly.type
_entity_poly.pdbx_seq_one_letter_code
_entity_poly.pdbx_strand_id
1 'polypeptide(L)'
;MIEVKVDDLAFAEVDAIIRPADAVLDPVTTAAARLDRQAGPRFSEQRRTQQALVPGAAVVTGAGDLAAKFVVHAVIQSAEQPATADSVRRALVSAWQRVAQWQLVSIAMPLVGAGAGQLPIDEAARLLRDTLDDPLRPPEYPASVVVMVEREGDRAEIEAALGRRRTP
;
A
#
# COMPACT_ATOMS: atom_id res chain seq x y z
N MET A 1 2.21 14.23 -4.95
CA MET A 1 1.16 14.16 -6.01
C MET A 1 0.59 12.76 -6.04
N ILE A 2 -0.73 12.62 -6.10
CA ILE A 2 -1.41 11.31 -6.24
C ILE A 2 -1.99 11.21 -7.65
N GLU A 3 -1.69 10.12 -8.35
CA GLU A 3 -2.23 9.79 -9.67
C GLU A 3 -2.91 8.41 -9.59
N VAL A 4 -3.94 8.17 -10.38
CA VAL A 4 -4.57 6.84 -10.52
C VAL A 4 -4.32 6.33 -11.94
N LYS A 5 -3.82 5.12 -12.06
CA LYS A 5 -3.49 4.48 -13.34
C LYS A 5 -4.10 3.09 -13.45
N VAL A 6 -4.55 2.75 -14.65
CA VAL A 6 -4.88 1.36 -15.00
C VAL A 6 -3.61 0.70 -15.51
N ASP A 7 -3.00 -0.13 -14.68
CA ASP A 7 -1.76 -0.85 -15.03
C ASP A 7 -1.54 -2.01 -14.06
N ASP A 8 -0.59 -2.89 -14.38
CA ASP A 8 -0.18 -3.97 -13.49
C ASP A 8 0.90 -3.48 -12.52
N LEU A 9 0.59 -3.57 -11.24
CA LEU A 9 1.48 -3.16 -10.15
C LEU A 9 2.86 -3.86 -10.20
N ALA A 10 2.91 -5.11 -10.69
CA ALA A 10 4.15 -5.88 -10.80
C ALA A 10 5.19 -5.26 -11.76
N PHE A 11 4.76 -4.44 -12.71
CA PHE A 11 5.64 -3.79 -13.69
C PHE A 11 5.94 -2.33 -13.35
N ALA A 12 5.53 -1.84 -12.19
CA ALA A 12 5.78 -0.47 -11.77
C ALA A 12 7.28 -0.20 -11.57
N GLU A 13 7.82 0.73 -12.34
CA GLU A 13 9.20 1.21 -12.22
C GLU A 13 9.27 2.37 -11.22
N VAL A 14 9.27 2.03 -9.93
CA VAL A 14 9.24 2.97 -8.81
C VAL A 14 10.28 2.58 -7.75
N ASP A 15 10.54 3.46 -6.80
CA ASP A 15 11.41 3.10 -5.68
C ASP A 15 10.81 1.99 -4.82
N ALA A 16 9.52 2.07 -4.51
CA ALA A 16 8.86 0.99 -3.78
C ALA A 16 7.39 0.80 -4.15
N ILE A 17 6.93 -0.43 -3.96
CA ILE A 17 5.52 -0.79 -3.99
C ILE A 17 5.04 -0.92 -2.55
N ILE A 18 3.92 -0.28 -2.19
CA ILE A 18 3.21 -0.57 -0.94
C ILE A 18 2.21 -1.69 -1.21
N ARG A 19 2.29 -2.73 -0.40
CA ARG A 19 1.50 -3.95 -0.51
C ARG A 19 0.74 -4.20 0.78
N PRO A 20 -0.60 -4.36 0.75
CA PRO A 20 -1.34 -4.79 1.93
C PRO A 20 -0.97 -6.23 2.29
N ALA A 21 -0.81 -6.50 3.57
CA ALA A 21 -0.41 -7.80 4.08
C ALA A 21 -1.12 -8.13 5.40
N ASP A 22 -1.09 -9.41 5.77
CA ASP A 22 -1.47 -9.84 7.11
C ASP A 22 -0.27 -9.84 8.07
N ALA A 23 -0.50 -10.28 9.28
CA ALA A 23 0.49 -10.28 10.37
C ALA A 23 1.73 -11.15 10.11
N VAL A 24 1.67 -12.09 9.18
CA VAL A 24 2.81 -12.92 8.76
C VAL A 24 3.31 -12.54 7.36
N LEU A 25 2.90 -11.40 6.87
CA LEU A 25 3.21 -10.84 5.55
C LEU A 25 2.67 -11.66 4.37
N ASP A 26 1.66 -12.48 4.58
CA ASP A 26 0.94 -13.13 3.49
C ASP A 26 0.06 -12.15 2.72
N PRO A 27 -0.17 -12.39 1.43
CA PRO A 27 -1.02 -11.52 0.62
C PRO A 27 -2.48 -11.59 1.09
N VAL A 28 -3.15 -10.44 1.14
CA VAL A 28 -4.54 -10.33 1.58
C VAL A 28 -5.52 -10.11 0.42
N THR A 29 -5.02 -9.97 -0.80
CA THR A 29 -5.80 -9.81 -2.04
C THR A 29 -5.28 -10.72 -3.14
N THR A 30 -6.11 -10.98 -4.15
CA THR A 30 -5.68 -11.67 -5.37
C THR A 30 -4.56 -10.90 -6.10
N ALA A 31 -4.66 -9.57 -6.14
CA ALA A 31 -3.65 -8.71 -6.74
C ALA A 31 -2.30 -8.80 -5.97
N ALA A 32 -2.32 -8.82 -4.64
CA ALA A 32 -1.12 -9.00 -3.83
C ALA A 32 -0.51 -10.40 -4.02
N ALA A 33 -1.32 -11.44 -4.10
CA ALA A 33 -0.85 -12.80 -4.37
C ALA A 33 -0.20 -12.92 -5.76
N ARG A 34 -0.76 -12.25 -6.77
CA ARG A 34 -0.15 -12.18 -8.11
C ARG A 34 1.17 -11.43 -8.09
N LEU A 35 1.25 -10.31 -7.39
CA LEU A 35 2.49 -9.56 -7.19
C LEU A 35 3.58 -10.46 -6.56
N ASP A 36 3.24 -11.22 -5.53
CA ASP A 36 4.17 -12.12 -4.85
C ASP A 36 4.72 -13.21 -5.80
N ARG A 37 3.87 -13.76 -6.68
CA ARG A 37 4.32 -14.71 -7.69
C ARG A 37 5.27 -14.10 -8.70
N GLN A 38 5.02 -12.87 -9.14
CA GLN A 38 5.89 -12.12 -10.06
C GLN A 38 7.23 -11.75 -9.39
N ALA A 39 7.21 -11.47 -8.09
CA ALA A 39 8.42 -11.17 -7.32
C ALA A 39 9.35 -12.37 -7.13
N GLY A 40 8.82 -13.59 -7.24
CA GLY A 40 9.58 -14.83 -7.24
C GLY A 40 9.93 -15.39 -5.86
N PRO A 41 10.65 -16.54 -5.80
CA PRO A 41 10.90 -17.27 -4.56
C PRO A 41 11.80 -16.51 -3.56
N ARG A 42 12.75 -15.72 -4.04
CA ARG A 42 13.59 -14.87 -3.17
C ARG A 42 12.75 -13.89 -2.34
N PHE A 43 11.79 -13.27 -2.97
CA PHE A 43 10.85 -12.37 -2.29
C PHE A 43 10.04 -13.12 -1.24
N SER A 44 9.54 -14.31 -1.57
CA SER A 44 8.79 -15.16 -0.64
C SER A 44 9.62 -15.56 0.58
N GLU A 45 10.91 -15.78 0.42
CA GLU A 45 11.82 -16.03 1.55
C GLU A 45 12.08 -14.79 2.38
N GLN A 46 12.34 -13.64 1.75
CA GLN A 46 12.65 -12.39 2.43
C GLN A 46 11.47 -11.87 3.26
N ARG A 47 10.24 -12.10 2.84
CA ARG A 47 9.04 -11.67 3.57
C ARG A 47 8.66 -12.61 4.73
N ARG A 48 9.33 -13.72 4.92
CA ARG A 48 9.06 -14.61 6.07
C ARG A 48 9.43 -13.93 7.37
N THR A 49 8.52 -13.94 8.33
CA THR A 49 8.72 -13.39 9.66
C THR A 49 8.85 -14.52 10.68
N GLN A 50 9.70 -14.33 11.66
CA GLN A 50 9.84 -15.30 12.77
C GLN A 50 8.72 -15.09 13.81
N GLN A 51 8.17 -13.89 13.89
CA GLN A 51 7.08 -13.53 14.79
C GLN A 51 6.01 -12.77 14.01
N ALA A 52 4.76 -12.98 14.40
CA ALA A 52 3.65 -12.24 13.84
C ALA A 52 3.77 -10.73 14.15
N LEU A 53 3.49 -9.92 13.15
CA LEU A 53 3.44 -8.47 13.28
C LEU A 53 2.06 -8.02 13.76
N VAL A 54 2.00 -6.85 14.37
CA VAL A 54 0.73 -6.26 14.82
C VAL A 54 0.07 -5.51 13.66
N PRO A 55 -1.25 -5.64 13.44
CA PRO A 55 -1.97 -4.79 12.50
C PRO A 55 -1.72 -3.30 12.78
N GLY A 56 -1.36 -2.55 11.76
CA GLY A 56 -0.88 -1.17 11.87
C GLY A 56 0.63 -1.02 11.72
N ALA A 57 1.40 -2.12 11.69
CA ALA A 57 2.83 -2.09 11.40
C ALA A 57 3.12 -2.00 9.91
N ALA A 58 4.34 -1.61 9.56
CA ALA A 58 4.86 -1.71 8.20
C ALA A 58 6.35 -2.07 8.23
N VAL A 59 6.75 -2.92 7.30
CA VAL A 59 8.15 -3.35 7.14
C VAL A 59 8.59 -3.27 5.68
N VAL A 60 9.88 -3.10 5.45
CA VAL A 60 10.49 -3.01 4.11
C VAL A 60 11.27 -4.26 3.82
N THR A 61 11.09 -4.83 2.62
CA THR A 61 11.94 -5.89 2.07
C THR A 61 12.43 -5.50 0.69
N GLY A 62 13.39 -6.24 0.15
CA GLY A 62 13.68 -6.19 -1.28
C GLY A 62 12.49 -6.65 -2.11
N ALA A 63 12.48 -6.31 -3.38
CA ALA A 63 11.36 -6.57 -4.29
C ALA A 63 11.54 -7.85 -5.15
N GLY A 64 12.59 -8.64 -4.91
CA GLY A 64 12.88 -9.83 -5.72
C GLY A 64 13.04 -9.49 -7.20
N ASP A 65 12.27 -10.15 -8.05
CA ASP A 65 12.33 -9.99 -9.51
C ASP A 65 11.45 -8.83 -10.06
N LEU A 66 10.80 -8.06 -9.18
CA LEU A 66 10.00 -6.91 -9.59
C LEU A 66 10.88 -5.78 -10.13
N ALA A 67 10.30 -4.90 -10.97
CA ALA A 67 10.97 -3.69 -11.45
C ALA A 67 11.21 -2.66 -10.34
N ALA A 68 10.35 -2.60 -9.33
CA ALA A 68 10.55 -1.78 -8.13
C ALA A 68 11.76 -2.26 -7.33
N LYS A 69 12.39 -1.34 -6.59
CA LYS A 69 13.58 -1.67 -5.77
C LYS A 69 13.21 -2.34 -4.44
N PHE A 70 12.11 -1.89 -3.82
CA PHE A 70 11.66 -2.34 -2.52
C PHE A 70 10.16 -2.62 -2.50
N VAL A 71 9.72 -3.39 -1.50
CA VAL A 71 8.31 -3.54 -1.13
C VAL A 71 8.14 -3.11 0.32
N VAL A 72 7.16 -2.25 0.55
CA VAL A 72 6.69 -1.85 1.88
C VAL A 72 5.43 -2.64 2.18
N HIS A 73 5.52 -3.54 3.15
CA HIS A 73 4.39 -4.36 3.57
C HIS A 73 3.60 -3.61 4.63
N ALA A 74 2.38 -3.21 4.31
CA ALA A 74 1.46 -2.55 5.23
C ALA A 74 0.55 -3.61 5.87
N VAL A 75 0.74 -3.89 7.15
CA VAL A 75 0.00 -4.93 7.87
C VAL A 75 -1.36 -4.38 8.30
N ILE A 76 -2.42 -4.83 7.65
CA ILE A 76 -3.78 -4.31 7.88
C ILE A 76 -4.67 -5.25 8.69
N GLN A 77 -4.29 -6.51 8.83
CA GLN A 77 -5.10 -7.53 9.51
C GLN A 77 -4.23 -8.66 10.08
N SER A 78 -4.85 -9.50 10.90
CA SER A 78 -4.31 -10.79 11.36
C SER A 78 -5.39 -11.86 11.35
N ALA A 79 -5.05 -13.09 11.74
CA ALA A 79 -6.03 -14.17 11.86
C ALA A 79 -7.13 -13.85 12.89
N GLU A 80 -6.80 -13.10 13.96
CA GLU A 80 -7.70 -12.73 15.05
C GLU A 80 -8.34 -11.35 14.87
N GLN A 81 -7.76 -10.48 14.06
CA GLN A 81 -8.17 -9.09 13.90
C GLN A 81 -8.38 -8.77 12.42
N PRO A 82 -9.63 -8.70 11.93
CA PRO A 82 -9.90 -8.27 10.57
C PRO A 82 -9.47 -6.81 10.36
N ALA A 83 -9.24 -6.43 9.11
CA ALA A 83 -8.90 -5.07 8.76
C ALA A 83 -10.03 -4.10 9.14
N THR A 84 -9.65 -2.96 9.71
CA THR A 84 -10.54 -1.87 10.09
C THR A 84 -10.01 -0.55 9.53
N ALA A 85 -10.82 0.50 9.54
CA ALA A 85 -10.35 1.84 9.18
C ALA A 85 -9.14 2.27 10.05
N ASP A 86 -9.15 1.94 11.33
CA ASP A 86 -8.04 2.25 12.23
C ASP A 86 -6.77 1.47 11.89
N SER A 87 -6.86 0.15 11.67
CA SER A 87 -5.68 -0.65 11.30
C SER A 87 -5.09 -0.24 9.95
N VAL A 88 -5.93 0.07 8.97
CA VAL A 88 -5.50 0.58 7.66
C VAL A 88 -4.83 1.95 7.81
N ARG A 89 -5.40 2.87 8.57
CA ARG A 89 -4.81 4.19 8.82
C ARG A 89 -3.45 4.05 9.47
N ARG A 90 -3.32 3.27 10.54
CA ARG A 90 -2.05 3.05 11.23
C ARG A 90 -1.01 2.39 10.33
N ALA A 91 -1.40 1.42 9.52
CA ALA A 91 -0.50 0.77 8.57
C ALA A 91 0.01 1.75 7.50
N LEU A 92 -0.85 2.64 6.99
CA LEU A 92 -0.43 3.70 6.06
C LEU A 92 0.54 4.68 6.72
N VAL A 93 0.24 5.16 7.92
CA VAL A 93 1.17 6.04 8.67
C VAL A 93 2.52 5.37 8.88
N SER A 94 2.53 4.09 9.29
CA SER A 94 3.76 3.31 9.43
C SER A 94 4.49 3.13 8.11
N ALA A 95 3.75 2.91 7.01
CA ALA A 95 4.34 2.81 5.67
C ALA A 95 5.02 4.13 5.26
N TRP A 96 4.36 5.27 5.48
CA TRP A 96 4.97 6.58 5.18
C TRP A 96 6.21 6.87 6.03
N GLN A 97 6.25 6.42 7.29
CA GLN A 97 7.45 6.49 8.10
C GLN A 97 8.61 5.68 7.50
N ARG A 98 8.33 4.47 7.00
CA ARG A 98 9.34 3.65 6.31
C ARG A 98 9.80 4.30 5.02
N VAL A 99 8.86 4.83 4.23
CA VAL A 99 9.16 5.56 2.99
C VAL A 99 10.11 6.74 3.26
N ALA A 100 9.87 7.52 4.32
CA ALA A 100 10.75 8.61 4.71
C ALA A 100 12.11 8.13 5.22
N GLN A 101 12.16 7.11 6.07
CA GLN A 101 13.40 6.53 6.59
C GLN A 101 14.31 5.99 5.48
N TRP A 102 13.73 5.41 4.44
CA TRP A 102 14.45 4.84 3.31
C TRP A 102 14.61 5.84 2.15
N GLN A 103 14.13 7.07 2.32
CA GLN A 103 14.20 8.15 1.31
C GLN A 103 13.62 7.75 -0.06
N LEU A 104 12.47 7.07 -0.03
CA LEU A 104 11.80 6.58 -1.23
C LEU A 104 10.94 7.70 -1.84
N VAL A 105 11.25 8.08 -3.06
CA VAL A 105 10.66 9.25 -3.73
C VAL A 105 9.39 8.89 -4.49
N SER A 106 9.37 7.72 -5.14
CA SER A 106 8.27 7.27 -5.99
C SER A 106 7.64 5.97 -5.46
N ILE A 107 6.33 5.98 -5.31
CA ILE A 107 5.55 4.86 -4.76
C ILE A 107 4.45 4.46 -5.73
N ALA A 108 4.28 3.16 -5.94
CA ALA A 108 3.09 2.57 -6.55
C ALA A 108 2.36 1.70 -5.51
N MET A 109 1.04 1.69 -5.55
CA MET A 109 0.25 0.96 -4.56
C MET A 109 -1.17 0.69 -5.06
N PRO A 110 -1.85 -0.36 -4.58
CA PRO A 110 -3.30 -0.44 -4.70
C PRO A 110 -3.95 0.54 -3.72
N LEU A 111 -5.26 0.74 -3.82
CA LEU A 111 -5.98 1.45 -2.76
C LEU A 111 -6.09 0.54 -1.54
N VAL A 112 -5.17 0.70 -0.61
CA VAL A 112 -5.05 -0.15 0.58
C VAL A 112 -6.33 -0.04 1.45
N GLY A 113 -6.84 -1.19 1.85
CA GLY A 113 -8.08 -1.32 2.62
C GLY A 113 -9.32 -1.57 1.77
N ALA A 114 -9.36 -1.13 0.52
CA ALA A 114 -10.42 -1.49 -0.41
C ALA A 114 -10.26 -2.95 -0.86
N GLY A 115 -11.35 -3.65 -1.07
CA GLY A 115 -11.35 -5.07 -1.43
C GLY A 115 -11.07 -5.99 -0.24
N ALA A 116 -9.82 -6.32 0.05
CA ALA A 116 -9.46 -7.24 1.14
C ALA A 116 -9.82 -6.69 2.53
N GLY A 117 -9.60 -5.40 2.77
CA GLY A 117 -9.98 -4.71 4.01
C GLY A 117 -11.48 -4.46 4.12
N GLN A 118 -12.22 -4.65 3.01
CA GLN A 118 -13.66 -4.47 2.91
C GLN A 118 -14.15 -3.06 3.32
N LEU A 119 -13.26 -2.08 3.27
CA LEU A 119 -13.65 -0.68 3.45
C LEU A 119 -14.32 -0.17 2.16
N PRO A 120 -15.31 0.72 2.28
CA PRO A 120 -15.80 1.48 1.14
C PRO A 120 -14.67 2.25 0.45
N ILE A 121 -14.72 2.37 -0.88
CA ILE A 121 -13.69 3.08 -1.67
C ILE A 121 -13.49 4.51 -1.18
N ASP A 122 -14.57 5.21 -0.87
CA ASP A 122 -14.52 6.59 -0.34
C ASP A 122 -13.74 6.68 0.98
N GLU A 123 -13.92 5.69 1.87
CA GLU A 123 -13.22 5.67 3.15
C GLU A 123 -11.74 5.33 2.97
N ALA A 124 -11.42 4.33 2.17
CA ALA A 124 -10.02 3.97 1.86
C ALA A 124 -9.29 5.13 1.16
N ALA A 125 -9.92 5.81 0.21
CA ALA A 125 -9.36 6.99 -0.46
C ALA A 125 -9.14 8.16 0.50
N ARG A 126 -10.08 8.38 1.42
CA ARG A 126 -9.94 9.40 2.46
C ARG A 126 -8.75 9.10 3.37
N LEU A 127 -8.60 7.86 3.83
CA LEU A 127 -7.48 7.44 4.68
C LEU A 127 -6.13 7.64 3.97
N LEU A 128 -6.05 7.26 2.69
CA LEU A 128 -4.85 7.51 1.88
C LEU A 128 -4.50 9.00 1.83
N ARG A 129 -5.47 9.84 1.49
CA ARG A 129 -5.25 11.28 1.39
C ARG A 129 -4.90 11.89 2.74
N ASP A 130 -5.67 11.61 3.79
CA ASP A 130 -5.47 12.19 5.13
C ASP A 130 -4.08 11.84 5.68
N THR A 131 -3.57 10.63 5.42
CA THR A 131 -2.23 10.21 5.85
C THR A 131 -1.10 10.80 5.00
N LEU A 132 -1.34 11.07 3.72
CA LEU A 132 -0.38 11.75 2.85
C LEU A 132 -0.31 13.25 3.09
N ASP A 133 -1.42 13.87 3.46
CA ASP A 133 -1.53 15.30 3.75
C ASP A 133 -1.08 15.65 5.19
N ASP A 134 -0.60 14.68 5.97
CA ASP A 134 -0.10 14.92 7.32
C ASP A 134 1.09 15.90 7.27
N PRO A 135 0.98 17.09 7.92
CA PRO A 135 2.03 18.10 7.89
C PRO A 135 3.34 17.66 8.58
N LEU A 136 3.30 16.60 9.37
CA LEU A 136 4.50 16.03 10.01
C LEU A 136 5.29 15.11 9.06
N ARG A 137 4.72 14.73 7.92
CA ARG A 137 5.39 13.91 6.91
C ARG A 137 6.31 14.79 6.05
N PRO A 138 7.58 14.38 5.81
CA PRO A 138 8.45 15.07 4.85
C PRO A 138 7.81 15.03 3.43
N PRO A 139 7.62 16.17 2.76
CA PRO A 139 6.93 16.21 1.47
C PRO A 139 7.71 15.54 0.32
N GLU A 140 9.01 15.35 0.48
CA GLU A 140 9.88 14.69 -0.50
C GLU A 140 9.72 13.17 -0.51
N TYR A 141 9.19 12.56 0.57
CA TYR A 141 9.16 11.12 0.76
C TYR A 141 7.76 10.62 1.18
N PRO A 142 6.93 10.22 0.22
CA PRO A 142 7.15 10.26 -1.23
C PRO A 142 6.80 11.61 -1.86
N ALA A 143 7.47 11.95 -2.97
CA ALA A 143 7.09 13.07 -3.83
C ALA A 143 5.95 12.67 -4.79
N SER A 144 5.88 11.40 -5.18
CA SER A 144 4.83 10.88 -6.07
C SER A 144 4.27 9.55 -5.60
N VAL A 145 2.94 9.42 -5.70
CA VAL A 145 2.21 8.20 -5.42
C VAL A 145 1.31 7.87 -6.61
N VAL A 146 1.43 6.66 -7.13
CA VAL A 146 0.53 6.14 -8.17
C VAL A 146 -0.33 5.03 -7.56
N VAL A 147 -1.64 5.25 -7.53
CA VAL A 147 -2.61 4.20 -7.19
C VAL A 147 -2.90 3.42 -8.46
N MET A 148 -2.55 2.14 -8.47
CA MET A 148 -2.75 1.27 -9.62
C MET A 148 -3.99 0.42 -9.45
N VAL A 149 -4.81 0.37 -10.50
CA VAL A 149 -6.06 -0.38 -10.58
C VAL A 149 -6.06 -1.26 -11.83
N GLU A 150 -6.87 -2.31 -11.80
CA GLU A 150 -6.93 -3.27 -12.90
C GLU A 150 -7.94 -2.89 -14.00
N ARG A 151 -8.92 -2.03 -13.67
CA ARG A 151 -10.03 -1.68 -14.57
C ARG A 151 -10.27 -0.19 -14.63
N GLU A 152 -10.68 0.30 -15.80
CA GLU A 152 -10.97 1.73 -16.01
C GLU A 152 -12.15 2.24 -15.16
N GLY A 153 -13.14 1.38 -14.88
CA GLY A 153 -14.24 1.73 -13.98
C GLY A 153 -13.78 2.02 -12.55
N ASP A 154 -12.84 1.24 -12.03
CA ASP A 154 -12.24 1.44 -10.70
C ASP A 154 -11.41 2.74 -10.66
N ARG A 155 -10.73 3.06 -11.75
CA ARG A 155 -9.98 4.32 -11.89
C ARG A 155 -10.89 5.53 -11.69
N ALA A 156 -11.97 5.61 -12.43
CA ALA A 156 -12.90 6.75 -12.36
C ALA A 156 -13.49 6.91 -10.95
N GLU A 157 -13.85 5.81 -10.30
CA GLU A 157 -14.41 5.80 -8.96
C GLU A 157 -13.38 6.29 -7.91
N ILE A 158 -12.14 5.79 -7.98
CA ILE A 158 -11.07 6.17 -7.05
C ILE A 158 -10.64 7.61 -7.28
N GLU A 159 -10.51 8.07 -8.54
CA GLU A 159 -10.21 9.47 -8.84
C GLU A 159 -11.28 10.42 -8.26
N ALA A 160 -12.56 10.07 -8.39
CA ALA A 160 -13.64 10.82 -7.81
C ALA A 160 -13.59 10.85 -6.28
N ALA A 161 -13.27 9.72 -5.64
CA ALA A 161 -13.14 9.62 -4.19
C ALA A 161 -11.94 10.43 -3.67
N LEU A 162 -10.78 10.37 -4.34
CA LEU A 162 -9.58 11.15 -3.99
C LEU A 162 -9.78 12.66 -4.21
N GLY A 163 -10.58 13.06 -5.20
CA GLY A 163 -10.88 14.46 -5.49
C GLY A 163 -11.85 15.13 -4.51
N ARG A 164 -12.60 14.35 -3.72
CA ARG A 164 -13.55 14.89 -2.73
C ARG A 164 -12.81 15.42 -1.50
N ARG A 165 -12.57 16.72 -1.46
CA ARG A 165 -12.05 17.37 -0.24
C ARG A 165 -13.16 17.39 0.83
N ARG A 166 -12.77 17.26 2.11
CA ARG A 166 -13.69 17.52 3.22
C ARG A 166 -14.23 18.96 3.05
N THR A 167 -15.54 19.09 2.91
CA THR A 167 -16.19 20.37 3.20
C THR A 167 -16.01 20.63 4.69
N PRO A 168 -15.55 21.79 5.11
CA PRO A 168 -15.34 22.13 6.52
C PRO A 168 -16.64 22.04 7.34
#